data_742507184b99498a83d6cd4d773da46e
#
_entry.id   742507184b99498a83d6cd4d773da46e
#
_cell.length_a   1.000
_cell.length_b   1.000
_cell.length_c   1.000
_cell.angle_alpha   90.00
_cell.angle_beta   90.00
_cell.angle_gamma   90.00
#
_symmetry.space_group_name_H-M   'P 1'
#
loop_
_entity.id
_entity.type
_entity.pdbx_description
1 polymer ?
#
loop_
_entity_poly.entity_id
_entity_poly.type
_entity_poly.pdbx_seq_one_letter_code
_entity_poly.pdbx_strand_id
1 'polypeptide(L)' 'MEKKDSNKKQIPLRLSSKLYQEISSWAEDEFRSVNGQIEYLLTEAVKMRKEKDKQ' A
#
# COMPACT_ATOMS: atom_id res chain seq x y z
N MET A 1 9.28 11.11 10.55
CA MET A 1 9.25 11.10 10.01
C MET A 1 9.42 11.53 9.30
N GLU A 2 9.43 11.70 9.27
CA GLU A 2 9.51 12.03 8.65
C GLU A 2 9.57 12.45 7.72
N LYS A 3 9.87 13.03 7.69
CA LYS A 3 9.97 13.37 6.80
C LYS A 3 9.87 12.75 5.81
N LYS A 4 9.67 12.33 5.82
CA LYS A 4 9.56 11.44 5.02
C LYS A 4 8.82 11.63 3.83
N ASP A 5 7.91 12.40 3.76
CA ASP A 5 7.11 12.63 2.60
C ASP A 5 7.91 13.21 1.49
N SER A 6 8.86 14.04 1.81
CA SER A 6 9.69 14.63 0.78
C SER A 6 10.62 13.60 0.18
N ASN A 7 10.68 12.43 0.79
CA ASN A 7 11.56 11.37 0.31
C ASN A 7 10.80 10.26 -0.38
N LYS A 8 9.57 10.49 -0.75
CA LYS A 8 8.81 9.47 -1.42
C LYS A 8 9.44 9.11 -2.74
N LYS A 9 9.51 7.83 -3.00
CA LYS A 9 10.04 7.34 -4.26
C LYS A 9 8.92 6.98 -5.19
N GLN A 10 9.14 7.18 -6.47
CA GLN A 10 8.18 6.77 -7.46
C GLN A 10 8.58 5.42 -7.99
N ILE A 11 7.63 4.50 -7.95
CA ILE A 11 7.88 3.15 -8.37
C ILE A 11 6.86 2.77 -9.42
N PRO A 12 7.31 2.34 -10.61
CA PRO A 12 6.36 1.85 -11.62
C PRO A 12 5.83 0.50 -11.17
N LEU A 13 4.63 0.49 -10.65
CA LEU A 13 4.03 -0.72 -10.11
C LEU A 13 3.00 -1.23 -11.09
N ARG A 14 3.17 -2.47 -11.51
CA ARG A 14 2.23 -3.11 -12.42
C ARG A 14 1.41 -4.14 -11.69
N LEU A 15 0.13 -4.10 -11.92
CA LEU A 15 -0.80 -5.03 -11.30
C LEU A 15 -1.58 -5.74 -12.39
N SER A 16 -1.96 -6.99 -12.12
CA SER A 16 -2.88 -7.66 -13.02
C SER A 16 -4.21 -6.92 -12.99
N SER A 17 -4.98 -7.07 -14.07
CA SER A 17 -6.28 -6.41 -14.12
C SER A 17 -7.16 -6.83 -12.97
N LYS A 18 -7.13 -8.10 -12.64
CA LYS A 18 -7.97 -8.61 -11.59
C LYS A 18 -7.59 -8.00 -10.25
N LEU A 19 -6.31 -7.97 -9.96
CA LEU A 19 -5.85 -7.42 -8.70
C LEU A 19 -6.16 -5.93 -8.62
N TYR A 20 -5.97 -5.23 -9.71
CA TYR A 20 -6.28 -3.82 -9.74
C TYR A 20 -7.75 -3.56 -9.44
N GLN A 21 -8.62 -4.37 -10.03
CA GLN A 21 -10.05 -4.19 -9.80
C GLN A 21 -10.42 -4.46 -8.36
N GLU A 22 -9.82 -5.46 -7.77
CA GLU A 22 -10.14 -5.78 -6.38
C GLU A 22 -9.65 -4.70 -5.44
N ILE A 23 -8.46 -4.18 -5.69
CA ILE A 23 -7.95 -3.11 -4.84
C ILE A 23 -8.77 -1.84 -5.03
N SER A 24 -9.18 -1.58 -6.26
CA SER A 24 -9.98 -0.39 -6.55
C SER A 24 -11.31 -0.45 -5.82
N SER A 25 -11.96 -1.59 -5.84
CA SER A 25 -13.21 -1.76 -5.14
C SER A 25 -13.02 -1.61 -3.64
N TRP A 26 -11.95 -2.17 -3.13
CA TRP A 26 -11.64 -2.07 -1.71
C TRP A 26 -11.38 -0.62 -1.33
N ALA A 27 -10.66 0.10 -2.17
CA ALA A 27 -10.37 1.50 -1.89
C ALA A 27 -11.65 2.31 -1.81
N GLU A 28 -12.60 2.02 -2.71
CA GLU A 28 -13.87 2.71 -2.66
C GLU A 28 -14.61 2.43 -1.37
N ASP A 29 -14.58 1.19 -0.94
CA ASP A 29 -15.26 0.82 0.30
C ASP A 29 -14.69 1.58 1.49
N GLU A 30 -13.42 1.93 1.43
CA GLU A 30 -12.76 2.61 2.54
C GLU A 30 -12.53 4.08 2.25
N PHE A 31 -13.13 4.58 1.18
CA PHE A 31 -13.02 5.99 0.84
C PHE A 31 -11.58 6.42 0.65
N ARG A 32 -10.79 5.58 -0.04
CA ARG A 32 -9.41 5.88 -0.33
C ARG A 32 -9.20 5.89 -1.83
N SER A 33 -8.15 6.56 -2.26
CA SER A 33 -7.74 6.42 -3.64
C SER A 33 -7.04 5.08 -3.81
N VAL A 34 -6.92 4.64 -5.06
CA VAL A 34 -6.24 3.38 -5.33
C VAL A 34 -4.80 3.45 -4.85
N ASN A 35 -4.12 4.57 -5.15
CA ASN A 35 -2.75 4.71 -4.69
C ASN A 35 -2.64 4.68 -3.17
N GLY A 36 -3.56 5.35 -2.51
CA GLY A 36 -3.57 5.35 -1.06
C GLY A 36 -3.82 3.97 -0.49
N GLN A 37 -4.72 3.23 -1.12
CA GLN A 37 -5.00 1.87 -0.65
C GLN A 37 -3.79 0.98 -0.82
N ILE A 38 -3.09 1.10 -1.94
CA ILE A 38 -1.91 0.28 -2.17
C ILE A 38 -0.85 0.60 -1.12
N GLU A 39 -0.64 1.87 -0.85
CA GLU A 39 0.38 2.24 0.13
C GLU A 39 -0.01 1.73 1.51
N TYR A 40 -1.28 1.83 1.85
CA TYR A 40 -1.74 1.33 3.13
C TYR A 40 -1.49 -0.18 3.26
N LEU A 41 -1.83 -0.92 2.21
CA LEU A 41 -1.68 -2.37 2.26
C LEU A 41 -0.21 -2.76 2.38
N LEU A 42 0.66 -2.07 1.66
CA LEU A 42 2.08 -2.37 1.74
C LEU A 42 2.62 -2.02 3.12
N THR A 43 2.16 -0.94 3.69
CA THR A 43 2.58 -0.54 5.03
C THR A 43 2.21 -1.61 6.04
N GLU A 44 0.98 -2.13 5.94
CA GLU A 44 0.55 -3.17 6.85
C GLU A 44 1.35 -4.45 6.66
N ALA A 45 1.65 -4.78 5.41
CA ALA A 45 2.43 -5.98 5.15
C ALA A 45 3.82 -5.88 5.75
N VAL A 46 4.43 -4.70 5.64
CA VAL A 46 5.75 -4.49 6.20
C VAL A 46 5.71 -4.58 7.72
N LYS A 47 4.67 -4.02 8.32
CA LYS A 47 4.53 -4.11 9.77
C LYS A 47 4.44 -5.57 10.23
N MET A 48 3.66 -6.35 9.53
CA MET A 48 3.49 -7.75 9.89
C MET A 48 4.81 -8.49 9.78
N ARG A 49 5.58 -8.17 8.76
CA ARG A 49 6.87 -8.81 8.60
C ARG A 49 7.82 -8.45 9.75
N LYS A 50 7.80 -7.18 10.14
CA LYS A 50 8.67 -6.75 11.22
C LYS A 50 8.31 -7.40 12.54
N GLU A 51 7.04 -7.58 12.78
CA GLU A 51 6.61 -8.24 14.01
C GLU A 51 7.08 -9.67 14.04
N LYS A 52 7.03 -10.33 12.89
CA LYS A 52 7.52 -11.69 12.82
C LYS A 52 9.00 -11.75 13.07
N ASP A 53 9.74 -10.82 12.52
CA ASP A 53 11.19 -10.83 12.65
C ASP A 53 11.64 -10.59 14.06
N LYS A 54 10.80 -10.03 14.89
CA LYS A 54 11.16 -9.78 16.27
C LYS A 54 11.09 -11.02 17.13
N GLN A 55 10.51 -12.05 16.63
CA GLN A 55 10.35 -13.29 17.39
C GLN A 55 11.65 -14.10 17.57
#